data_3630cf457fe170472cda7005ffdcc238
#
_entry.id   3630cf457fe170472cda7005ffdcc238
#
_cell.length_a   1.000
_cell.length_b   1.000
_cell.length_c   1.000
_cell.angle_alpha   90.00
_cell.angle_beta   90.00
_cell.angle_gamma   90.00
#
_symmetry.space_group_name_H-M   'P 1'
#
loop_
_entity.id
_entity.type
_entity.pdbx_description
1 polymer ?
#
loop_
_entity_poly.entity_id
_entity_poly.type
_entity_poly.pdbx_seq_one_letter_code
_entity_poly.pdbx_strand_id
1 'polypeptide(L)'
;SNLEFDSPTQEEVIPQFLKECSLNGHYYALPYMRSTEACYINQDYVEQLGYTVPDVLTWDFIWEVSEAAAKKGADGKYVLNGGDVMIPFIYKSTDNMMIQMLRQKNAGYSTQSGEVEIFNDTTKDILFTIADHVRSGAFSTFKISSYPANFLNAGQCVFAVDSTAGA
;
A
#
# COMPACT_ATOMS: atom_id res chain seq x y z
N SER A 1 5.48 34.52 4.71
CA SER A 1 5.10 34.76 6.10
C SER A 1 5.13 33.45 6.87
N ASN A 2 5.70 33.46 8.07
CA ASN A 2 5.60 32.33 8.97
C ASN A 2 4.17 32.24 9.51
N LEU A 3 3.65 31.02 9.59
CA LEU A 3 2.51 30.74 10.43
C LEU A 3 3.03 30.61 11.87
N GLU A 4 2.53 31.43 12.75
CA GLU A 4 2.77 31.32 14.19
C GLU A 4 1.65 30.49 14.80
N PHE A 5 2.03 29.48 15.58
CA PHE A 5 1.10 28.65 16.33
C PHE A 5 1.17 29.03 17.80
N ASP A 6 0.06 28.93 18.48
CA ASP A 6 0.08 28.93 19.93
C ASP A 6 0.91 27.75 20.44
N SER A 7 1.72 28.01 21.46
CA SER A 7 2.70 27.03 21.94
C SER A 7 2.14 25.63 22.22
N PRO A 8 0.95 25.47 22.85
CA PRO A 8 0.36 24.14 23.05
C PRO A 8 0.03 23.44 21.72
N THR A 9 -0.47 24.17 20.74
CA THR A 9 -0.89 23.60 19.45
C THR A 9 0.31 23.05 18.65
N GLN A 10 1.46 23.71 18.73
CA GLN A 10 2.66 23.26 18.03
C GLN A 10 3.24 21.98 18.65
N GLU A 11 3.16 21.83 19.97
CA GLU A 11 3.62 20.63 20.68
C GLU A 11 2.71 19.43 20.46
N GLU A 12 1.44 19.65 20.18
CA GLU A 12 0.45 18.60 19.90
C GLU A 12 0.52 18.06 18.47
N VAL A 13 1.12 18.81 17.54
CA VAL A 13 1.26 18.37 16.15
C VAL A 13 2.42 17.39 16.02
N ILE A 14 2.15 16.23 15.38
CA ILE A 14 3.18 15.24 15.13
C ILE A 14 4.32 15.89 14.31
N PRO A 15 5.57 15.89 14.83
CA PRO A 15 6.68 16.64 14.22
C PRO A 15 6.94 16.29 12.75
N GLN A 16 6.70 15.03 12.37
CA GLN A 16 6.89 14.59 10.99
C GLN A 16 5.91 15.29 10.04
N PHE A 17 4.66 15.47 10.43
CA PHE A 17 3.66 16.15 9.60
C PHE A 17 3.92 17.66 9.54
N LEU A 18 4.37 18.24 10.64
CA LEU A 18 4.73 19.66 10.67
C LEU A 18 5.93 19.95 9.76
N LYS A 19 6.91 19.05 9.70
CA LYS A 19 8.08 19.15 8.83
C LYS A 19 7.71 19.22 7.35
N GLU A 20 6.69 18.48 6.93
CA GLU A 20 6.20 18.51 5.54
C GLU A 20 5.60 19.87 5.14
N CYS A 21 5.18 20.65 6.11
CA CYS A 21 4.61 21.99 5.92
C CYS A 21 5.68 23.12 5.95
N SER A 22 6.95 22.75 6.07
CA SER A 22 8.06 23.71 6.18
C SER A 22 8.94 23.70 4.93
N LEU A 23 9.40 24.88 4.55
CA LEU A 23 10.41 25.08 3.51
C LEU A 23 11.39 26.16 3.97
N ASN A 24 12.69 25.89 3.88
CA ASN A 24 13.76 26.82 4.28
C ASN A 24 13.58 27.38 5.72
N GLY A 25 13.12 26.53 6.64
CA GLY A 25 12.91 26.90 8.05
C GLY A 25 11.65 27.74 8.33
N HIS A 26 10.79 27.92 7.34
CA HIS A 26 9.51 28.64 7.49
C HIS A 26 8.33 27.68 7.29
N TYR A 27 7.28 27.85 8.11
CA TYR A 27 6.03 27.11 7.96
C TYR A 27 5.08 27.85 7.02
N TYR A 28 4.59 27.16 6.00
CA TYR A 28 3.67 27.69 5.00
C TYR A 28 2.27 27.12 5.07
N ALA A 29 2.10 26.03 5.82
CA ALA A 29 0.84 25.36 6.03
C ALA A 29 0.78 24.73 7.42
N LEU A 30 -0.43 24.36 7.85
CA LEU A 30 -0.68 23.58 9.06
C LEU A 30 -1.25 22.22 8.65
N PRO A 31 -0.71 21.10 9.14
CA PRO A 31 -1.32 19.80 8.90
C PRO A 31 -2.63 19.73 9.71
N TYR A 32 -3.76 19.66 8.99
CA TYR A 32 -5.08 19.65 9.63
C TYR A 32 -5.59 18.23 9.85
N MET A 33 -5.66 17.44 8.78
CA MET A 33 -6.06 16.03 8.84
C MET A 33 -5.12 15.22 7.98
N ARG A 34 -4.55 14.17 8.57
CA ARG A 34 -3.66 13.24 7.88
C ARG A 34 -4.14 11.82 8.14
N SER A 35 -4.17 11.05 7.10
CA SER A 35 -4.32 9.60 7.16
C SER A 35 -3.01 8.94 6.78
N THR A 36 -2.84 7.71 7.18
CA THR A 36 -1.77 6.83 6.70
C THR A 36 -2.37 5.64 6.00
N GLU A 37 -1.55 4.87 5.33
CA GLU A 37 -1.97 3.59 4.77
C GLU A 37 -1.66 2.47 5.76
N ALA A 38 -2.54 1.48 5.80
CA ALA A 38 -2.35 0.24 6.52
C ALA A 38 -2.64 -0.95 5.60
N CYS A 39 -1.94 -2.04 5.82
CA CYS A 39 -2.23 -3.30 5.17
C CYS A 39 -3.17 -4.12 6.06
N TYR A 40 -4.38 -4.31 5.60
CA TYR A 40 -5.36 -5.17 6.24
C TYR A 40 -5.21 -6.58 5.69
N ILE A 41 -5.27 -7.58 6.58
CA ILE A 41 -4.97 -8.98 6.24
C ILE A 41 -6.13 -9.86 6.68
N ASN A 42 -6.62 -10.72 5.80
CA ASN A 42 -7.48 -11.83 6.16
C ASN A 42 -6.60 -12.99 6.65
N GLN A 43 -6.39 -13.04 7.96
CA GLN A 43 -5.52 -14.04 8.59
C GLN A 43 -6.02 -15.48 8.36
N ASP A 44 -7.32 -15.70 8.40
CA ASP A 44 -7.90 -17.02 8.16
C ASP A 44 -7.54 -17.57 6.79
N TYR A 45 -7.54 -16.71 5.77
CA TYR A 45 -7.13 -17.11 4.42
C TYR A 45 -5.64 -17.40 4.30
N VAL A 46 -4.80 -16.60 4.97
CA VAL A 46 -3.36 -16.86 5.04
C VAL A 46 -3.11 -18.25 5.65
N GLU A 47 -3.77 -18.56 6.74
CA GLU A 47 -3.66 -19.86 7.43
C GLU A 47 -4.22 -21.02 6.58
N GLN A 48 -5.35 -20.85 5.90
CA GLN A 48 -5.91 -21.83 4.97
C GLN A 48 -4.97 -22.18 3.83
N LEU A 49 -4.15 -21.23 3.39
CA LEU A 49 -3.12 -21.46 2.37
C LEU A 49 -1.84 -22.12 2.93
N GLY A 50 -1.77 -22.36 4.24
CA GLY A 50 -0.63 -22.98 4.91
C GLY A 50 0.47 -22.02 5.31
N TYR A 51 0.19 -20.71 5.34
CA TYR A 51 1.13 -19.67 5.77
C TYR A 51 0.79 -19.16 7.16
N THR A 52 1.76 -18.49 7.77
CA THR A 52 1.60 -17.75 9.04
C THR A 52 2.00 -16.30 8.80
N VAL A 53 1.18 -15.37 9.26
CA VAL A 53 1.49 -13.94 9.16
C VAL A 53 2.75 -13.64 9.98
N PRO A 54 3.83 -13.10 9.37
CA PRO A 54 5.06 -12.79 10.08
C PRO A 54 4.93 -11.52 10.92
N ASP A 55 5.79 -11.37 11.92
CA ASP A 55 5.86 -10.15 12.74
C ASP A 55 6.19 -8.91 11.90
N VAL A 56 6.98 -9.09 10.85
CA VAL A 56 7.32 -8.04 9.88
C VAL A 56 6.83 -8.45 8.51
N LEU A 57 5.87 -7.71 8.00
CA LEU A 57 5.30 -7.95 6.67
C LEU A 57 6.26 -7.48 5.57
N THR A 58 6.55 -8.35 4.61
CA THR A 58 7.40 -8.06 3.46
C THR A 58 6.63 -8.17 2.15
N TRP A 59 7.12 -7.51 1.10
CA TRP A 59 6.56 -7.65 -0.25
C TRP A 59 6.64 -9.09 -0.74
N ASP A 60 7.74 -9.78 -0.49
CA ASP A 60 7.92 -11.17 -0.90
C ASP A 60 6.85 -12.08 -0.29
N PHE A 61 6.55 -11.90 0.99
CA PHE A 61 5.47 -12.65 1.64
C PHE A 61 4.10 -12.32 1.02
N ILE A 62 3.80 -11.05 0.80
CA ILE A 62 2.54 -10.63 0.17
C ILE A 62 2.41 -11.26 -1.22
N TRP A 63 3.46 -11.20 -2.03
CA TRP A 63 3.44 -11.77 -3.38
C TRP A 63 3.28 -13.29 -3.35
N GLU A 64 4.02 -13.99 -2.50
CA GLU A 64 3.94 -15.45 -2.39
C GLU A 64 2.54 -15.93 -2.01
N VAL A 65 1.95 -15.35 -0.97
CA VAL A 65 0.59 -15.70 -0.53
C VAL A 65 -0.46 -15.29 -1.57
N SER A 66 -0.31 -14.15 -2.20
CA SER A 66 -1.23 -13.67 -3.23
C SER A 66 -1.22 -14.57 -4.47
N GLU A 67 -0.05 -15.04 -4.89
CA GLU A 67 0.09 -16.01 -5.98
C GLU A 67 -0.54 -17.35 -5.61
N ALA A 68 -0.37 -17.81 -4.38
CA ALA A 68 -1.02 -19.03 -3.90
C ALA A 68 -2.56 -18.89 -3.91
N ALA A 69 -3.08 -17.73 -3.50
CA ALA A 69 -4.51 -17.43 -3.50
C ALA A 69 -5.10 -17.29 -4.91
N ALA A 70 -4.30 -16.87 -5.89
CA ALA A 70 -4.72 -16.73 -7.28
C ALA A 70 -4.82 -18.07 -8.04
N LYS A 71 -4.22 -19.12 -7.51
CA LYS A 71 -4.27 -20.45 -8.12
C LYS A 71 -5.68 -21.01 -8.08
N LYS A 72 -6.04 -21.71 -9.16
CA LYS A 72 -7.30 -22.44 -9.26
C LYS A 72 -7.05 -23.94 -9.19
N GLY A 73 -8.00 -24.65 -8.59
CA GLY A 73 -8.02 -26.08 -8.58
C GLY A 73 -8.30 -26.68 -9.97
N ALA A 74 -8.30 -28.01 -10.06
CA ALA A 74 -8.62 -28.75 -11.29
C ALA A 74 -10.05 -28.48 -11.82
N ASP A 75 -10.96 -28.05 -10.94
CA ASP A 75 -12.33 -27.62 -11.25
C ASP A 75 -12.42 -26.20 -11.80
N GLY A 76 -11.29 -25.49 -11.94
CA GLY A 76 -11.22 -24.11 -12.39
C GLY A 76 -11.67 -23.05 -11.37
N LYS A 77 -11.93 -23.49 -10.11
CA LYS A 77 -12.36 -22.60 -9.03
C LYS A 77 -11.18 -22.17 -8.17
N TYR A 78 -11.31 -21.00 -7.53
CA TYR A 78 -10.34 -20.56 -6.52
C TYR A 78 -10.35 -21.49 -5.30
N VAL A 79 -9.22 -21.57 -4.61
CA VAL A 79 -9.06 -22.42 -3.41
C VAL A 79 -9.65 -21.77 -2.15
N LEU A 80 -9.89 -20.48 -2.20
CA LEU A 80 -10.50 -19.67 -1.12
C LEU A 80 -11.91 -19.23 -1.49
N ASN A 81 -12.60 -18.59 -0.56
CA ASN A 81 -13.92 -17.97 -0.77
C ASN A 81 -14.95 -18.93 -1.37
N GLY A 82 -14.92 -20.20 -0.95
CA GLY A 82 -15.85 -21.20 -1.47
C GLY A 82 -15.74 -21.47 -2.98
N GLY A 83 -14.63 -21.08 -3.61
CA GLY A 83 -14.39 -21.18 -5.04
C GLY A 83 -14.84 -19.96 -5.85
N ASP A 84 -15.40 -18.94 -5.21
CA ASP A 84 -15.81 -17.70 -5.84
C ASP A 84 -14.62 -16.80 -6.22
N VAL A 85 -14.90 -15.74 -6.93
CA VAL A 85 -13.88 -14.80 -7.42
C VAL A 85 -13.05 -14.22 -6.28
N MET A 86 -11.74 -14.25 -6.49
CA MET A 86 -10.75 -13.66 -5.61
C MET A 86 -9.97 -12.55 -6.31
N ILE A 87 -9.66 -11.50 -5.57
CA ILE A 87 -8.64 -10.51 -5.90
C ILE A 87 -7.65 -10.53 -4.74
N PRO A 88 -6.64 -11.41 -4.76
CA PRO A 88 -5.83 -11.72 -3.58
C PRO A 88 -5.20 -10.51 -2.91
N PHE A 89 -4.64 -9.59 -3.70
CA PHE A 89 -4.03 -8.37 -3.19
C PHE A 89 -4.55 -7.13 -3.93
N ILE A 90 -5.00 -6.16 -3.15
CA ILE A 90 -5.49 -4.88 -3.65
C ILE A 90 -4.69 -3.75 -2.99
N TYR A 91 -4.17 -2.83 -3.80
CA TYR A 91 -3.55 -1.59 -3.34
C TYR A 91 -4.24 -0.42 -4.04
N LYS A 92 -4.95 0.43 -3.28
CA LYS A 92 -5.75 1.50 -3.85
C LYS A 92 -4.91 2.58 -4.53
N SER A 93 -3.88 3.08 -3.84
CA SER A 93 -3.01 4.15 -4.36
C SER A 93 -1.75 3.57 -4.98
N THR A 94 -1.72 3.47 -6.31
CA THR A 94 -0.53 3.05 -7.06
C THR A 94 0.64 4.01 -6.89
N ASP A 95 0.38 5.30 -6.73
CA ASP A 95 1.42 6.31 -6.52
C ASP A 95 2.14 6.07 -5.19
N ASN A 96 1.39 5.86 -4.11
CA ASN A 96 1.97 5.55 -2.80
C ASN A 96 2.72 4.21 -2.81
N MET A 97 2.20 3.20 -3.51
CA MET A 97 2.86 1.91 -3.68
C MET A 97 4.23 2.09 -4.35
N MET A 98 4.30 2.86 -5.42
CA MET A 98 5.57 3.15 -6.12
C MET A 98 6.55 3.91 -5.23
N ILE A 99 6.08 4.92 -4.51
CA ILE A 99 6.91 5.70 -3.58
C ILE A 99 7.50 4.79 -2.49
N GLN A 100 6.69 3.93 -1.89
CA GLN A 100 7.15 2.98 -0.87
C GLN A 100 8.19 2.01 -1.41
N MET A 101 7.92 1.37 -2.55
CA MET A 101 8.82 0.39 -3.14
C MET A 101 10.16 1.00 -3.53
N LEU A 102 10.15 2.20 -4.11
CA LEU A 102 11.37 2.93 -4.46
C LEU A 102 12.17 3.31 -3.22
N ARG A 103 11.53 3.84 -2.19
CA ARG A 103 12.20 4.22 -0.94
C ARG A 103 12.83 3.03 -0.22
N GLN A 104 12.16 1.89 -0.19
CA GLN A 104 12.69 0.66 0.42
C GLN A 104 13.91 0.10 -0.34
N LYS A 105 14.03 0.40 -1.62
CA LYS A 105 15.20 0.05 -2.44
C LYS A 105 16.28 1.15 -2.48
N ASN A 106 16.15 2.18 -1.66
CA ASN A 106 16.98 3.39 -1.71
C ASN A 106 17.06 4.01 -3.13
N ALA A 107 16.04 3.79 -3.92
CA ALA A 107 15.86 4.43 -5.22
C ALA A 107 15.02 5.69 -5.04
N GLY A 108 15.45 6.79 -5.64
CA GLY A 108 14.73 8.06 -5.53
C GLY A 108 13.39 8.01 -6.27
N TYR A 109 12.40 8.68 -5.72
CA TYR A 109 11.21 9.12 -6.45
C TYR A 109 11.39 10.58 -6.84
N SER A 110 11.80 11.38 -5.88
CA SER A 110 12.28 12.75 -6.07
C SER A 110 13.32 13.10 -5.01
N THR A 111 14.27 13.96 -5.35
CA THR A 111 15.25 14.49 -4.42
C THR A 111 14.67 15.62 -3.57
N GLN A 112 15.35 15.99 -2.49
CA GLN A 112 15.00 17.18 -1.70
C GLN A 112 15.21 18.49 -2.48
N SER A 113 16.04 18.46 -3.53
CA SER A 113 16.24 19.57 -4.46
C SER A 113 15.15 19.67 -5.55
N GLY A 114 14.21 18.72 -5.57
CA GLY A 114 13.08 18.72 -6.51
C GLY A 114 13.36 18.02 -7.84
N GLU A 115 14.49 17.33 -7.97
CA GLU A 115 14.75 16.48 -9.14
C GLU A 115 13.89 15.23 -9.11
N VAL A 116 13.39 14.81 -10.27
CA VAL A 116 12.57 13.62 -10.43
C VAL A 116 13.45 12.45 -10.87
N GLU A 117 13.52 11.40 -10.08
CA GLU A 117 14.40 10.23 -10.27
C GLU A 117 13.65 8.93 -10.54
N ILE A 118 12.43 8.99 -11.05
CA ILE A 118 11.58 7.80 -11.24
C ILE A 118 11.94 6.95 -12.45
N PHE A 119 12.80 7.45 -13.35
CA PHE A 119 13.15 6.76 -14.60
C PHE A 119 14.52 6.10 -14.49
N ASN A 120 14.60 4.95 -13.82
CA ASN A 120 15.82 4.16 -13.66
C ASN A 120 15.53 2.67 -13.73
N ASP A 121 16.59 1.83 -13.71
CA ASP A 121 16.45 0.38 -13.80
C ASP A 121 15.67 -0.21 -12.61
N THR A 122 15.81 0.35 -11.42
CA THR A 122 15.04 -0.09 -10.24
C THR A 122 13.54 0.14 -10.44
N THR A 123 13.14 1.27 -10.98
CA THR A 123 11.73 1.56 -11.31
C THR A 123 11.20 0.57 -12.34
N LYS A 124 12.00 0.27 -13.36
CA LYS A 124 11.65 -0.69 -14.40
C LYS A 124 11.44 -2.09 -13.83
N ASP A 125 12.34 -2.56 -12.96
CA ASP A 125 12.23 -3.86 -12.30
C ASP A 125 10.99 -3.94 -11.40
N ILE A 126 10.68 -2.89 -10.67
CA ILE A 126 9.46 -2.80 -9.86
C ILE A 126 8.22 -2.91 -10.74
N LEU A 127 8.16 -2.17 -11.85
CA LEU A 127 7.02 -2.19 -12.77
C LEU A 127 6.82 -3.56 -13.41
N PHE A 128 7.90 -4.25 -13.79
CA PHE A 128 7.81 -5.62 -14.31
C PHE A 128 7.30 -6.59 -13.26
N THR A 129 7.79 -6.51 -12.03
CA THR A 129 7.31 -7.34 -10.92
C THR A 129 5.82 -7.14 -10.70
N ILE A 130 5.36 -5.90 -10.63
CA ILE A 130 3.92 -5.57 -10.48
C ILE A 130 3.13 -6.12 -11.67
N ALA A 131 3.61 -5.92 -12.89
CA ALA A 131 2.93 -6.39 -14.10
C ALA A 131 2.78 -7.92 -14.14
N ASP A 132 3.78 -8.67 -13.67
CA ASP A 132 3.72 -10.11 -13.59
C ASP A 132 2.65 -10.59 -12.61
N HIS A 133 2.54 -9.96 -11.44
CA HIS A 133 1.50 -10.26 -10.45
C HIS A 133 0.08 -9.83 -10.89
N VAL A 134 -0.03 -8.79 -11.71
CA VAL A 134 -1.30 -8.44 -12.36
C VAL A 134 -1.71 -9.50 -13.39
N ARG A 135 -0.77 -9.96 -14.21
CA ARG A 135 -1.03 -11.00 -15.24
C ARG A 135 -1.44 -12.33 -14.62
N SER A 136 -0.84 -12.71 -13.50
CA SER A 136 -1.20 -13.95 -12.79
C SER A 136 -2.57 -13.86 -12.08
N GLY A 137 -3.11 -12.65 -11.92
CA GLY A 137 -4.32 -12.40 -11.16
C GLY A 137 -4.10 -12.26 -9.65
N ALA A 138 -2.85 -12.25 -9.18
CA ALA A 138 -2.51 -12.11 -7.76
C ALA A 138 -2.73 -10.69 -7.22
N PHE A 139 -2.64 -9.69 -8.11
CA PHE A 139 -2.70 -8.28 -7.74
C PHE A 139 -3.63 -7.48 -8.65
N SER A 140 -4.36 -6.55 -8.06
CA SER A 140 -5.14 -5.56 -8.80
C SER A 140 -5.01 -4.17 -8.19
N THR A 141 -5.03 -3.17 -9.06
CA THR A 141 -5.18 -1.76 -8.70
C THR A 141 -6.63 -1.33 -8.95
N PHE A 142 -7.11 -0.41 -8.14
CA PHE A 142 -8.50 0.00 -8.21
C PHE A 142 -8.70 1.28 -9.02
N LYS A 143 -9.49 1.19 -10.07
CA LYS A 143 -10.06 2.35 -10.78
C LYS A 143 -11.48 2.70 -10.31
N ILE A 144 -12.02 1.98 -9.33
CA ILE A 144 -13.40 2.13 -8.88
C ILE A 144 -13.45 2.96 -7.61
N SER A 145 -14.54 3.70 -7.40
CA SER A 145 -14.79 4.53 -6.22
C SER A 145 -14.97 3.75 -4.90
N SER A 146 -14.88 2.42 -4.93
CA SER A 146 -15.05 1.57 -3.75
C SER A 146 -13.75 1.45 -2.95
N TYR A 147 -13.86 1.27 -1.63
CA TYR A 147 -12.72 1.03 -0.75
C TYR A 147 -12.31 -0.45 -0.78
N PRO A 148 -11.00 -0.76 -0.83
CA PRO A 148 -10.48 -2.13 -0.76
C PRO A 148 -10.97 -2.93 0.46
N ALA A 149 -11.22 -2.28 1.59
CA ALA A 149 -11.78 -2.89 2.78
C ALA A 149 -13.13 -3.59 2.53
N ASN A 150 -13.94 -3.11 1.59
CA ASN A 150 -15.21 -3.76 1.22
C ASN A 150 -14.98 -5.15 0.63
N PHE A 151 -13.91 -5.33 -0.14
CA PHE A 151 -13.54 -6.64 -0.72
C PHE A 151 -13.01 -7.58 0.34
N LEU A 152 -12.26 -7.06 1.32
CA LEU A 152 -11.81 -7.84 2.47
C LEU A 152 -12.99 -8.34 3.30
N ASN A 153 -13.93 -7.46 3.62
CA ASN A 153 -15.14 -7.79 4.38
C ASN A 153 -16.05 -8.78 3.64
N ALA A 154 -16.07 -8.73 2.31
CA ALA A 154 -16.80 -9.68 1.47
C ALA A 154 -16.06 -11.03 1.27
N GLY A 155 -14.88 -11.21 1.87
CA GLY A 155 -14.06 -12.43 1.71
C GLY A 155 -13.43 -12.58 0.32
N GLN A 156 -13.31 -11.50 -0.44
CA GLN A 156 -12.83 -11.50 -1.83
C GLN A 156 -11.36 -11.15 -1.98
N CYS A 157 -10.65 -10.78 -0.90
CA CYS A 157 -9.22 -10.56 -0.93
C CYS A 157 -8.51 -11.07 0.34
N VAL A 158 -7.20 -11.24 0.24
CA VAL A 158 -6.33 -11.64 1.35
C VAL A 158 -5.65 -10.43 1.97
N PHE A 159 -5.13 -9.54 1.13
CA PHE A 159 -4.45 -8.31 1.53
C PHE A 159 -5.11 -7.10 0.89
N ALA A 160 -5.35 -6.08 1.67
CA ALA A 160 -5.85 -4.79 1.18
C ALA A 160 -5.05 -3.64 1.81
N VAL A 161 -4.40 -2.84 0.97
CA VAL A 161 -3.75 -1.61 1.43
C VAL A 161 -4.65 -0.43 1.12
N ASP A 162 -5.07 0.25 2.15
CA ASP A 162 -5.98 1.40 2.08
C ASP A 162 -5.65 2.44 3.13
N SER A 163 -6.19 3.62 2.95
CA SER A 163 -6.12 4.70 3.92
C SER A 163 -6.85 4.32 5.22
N THR A 164 -6.24 4.65 6.35
CA THR A 164 -6.90 4.50 7.67
C THR A 164 -8.14 5.38 7.81
N ALA A 165 -8.34 6.37 6.94
CA ALA A 165 -9.56 7.17 6.89
C ALA A 165 -10.74 6.43 6.25
N GLY A 166 -10.50 5.31 5.55
CA GLY A 166 -11.53 4.48 4.90
C GLY A 166 -11.83 3.17 5.62
N ALA A 167 -11.22 2.94 6.76
CA ALA A 167 -11.38 1.73 7.55
C ALA A 167 -12.56 1.82 8.54
#